data_a082cbd805f69913e99067748251c47a
#
_entry.id   a082cbd805f69913e99067748251c47a
#
_cell.length_a   1.000
_cell.length_b   1.000
_cell.length_c   1.000
_cell.angle_alpha   90.00
_cell.angle_beta   90.00
_cell.angle_gamma   90.00
#
_symmetry.space_group_name_H-M   'P 1'
#
loop_
_entity.id
_entity.type
_entity.pdbx_description
1 polymer ?
#
loop_
_entity_poly.entity_id
_entity_poly.type
_entity_poly.pdbx_seq_one_letter_code
_entity_poly.pdbx_strand_id
1 'polypeptide(L)' 'MKTRIKNLKEDNDLTQSEISKLLNISQVAYSYYELNKRNIPLELLSKLADYYNTSIDYLVYRTDEIKPYSKTKK' A
#
# COMPACT_ATOMS: atom_id res chain seq x y z
N MET A 1 4.21 -12.30 -0.20
CA MET A 1 4.11 -11.39 -1.36
C MET A 1 4.91 -10.13 -1.08
N LYS A 2 5.75 -9.75 -2.02
CA LYS A 2 6.59 -8.58 -1.84
C LYS A 2 5.84 -7.31 -2.29
N THR A 3 5.95 -6.24 -1.50
CA THR A 3 5.26 -4.99 -1.82
C THR A 3 6.17 -3.79 -1.57
N ARG A 4 5.77 -2.63 -2.11
CA ARG A 4 6.46 -1.35 -1.90
C ARG A 4 5.87 -0.55 -0.73
N ILE A 5 4.98 -1.14 0.06
CA ILE A 5 4.25 -0.36 1.07
C ILE A 5 5.17 0.27 2.11
N LYS A 6 6.24 -0.42 2.50
CA LYS A 6 7.21 0.12 3.44
C LYS A 6 7.92 1.33 2.83
N ASN A 7 8.35 1.22 1.59
CA ASN A 7 9.07 2.30 0.92
C ASN A 7 8.20 3.55 0.79
N LEU A 8 6.93 3.37 0.40
CA LEU A 8 6.03 4.50 0.25
C LEU A 8 5.72 5.15 1.59
N LYS A 9 5.59 4.35 2.65
CA LYS A 9 5.39 4.90 3.98
C LYS A 9 6.57 5.78 4.39
N GLU A 10 7.78 5.30 4.17
CA GLU A 10 8.99 6.03 4.52
C GLU A 10 9.17 7.27 3.65
N ASP A 11 8.89 7.16 2.36
CA ASP A 11 8.98 8.29 1.45
C ASP A 11 8.02 9.42 1.81
N ASN A 12 6.90 9.08 2.43
CA ASN A 12 5.89 10.05 2.84
C ASN A 12 5.98 10.42 4.33
N ASP A 13 7.06 10.03 4.99
CA ASP A 13 7.30 10.33 6.40
C ASP A 13 6.17 9.88 7.32
N LEU A 14 5.58 8.73 7.01
CA LEU A 14 4.49 8.17 7.80
C LEU A 14 5.00 7.09 8.73
N THR A 15 4.28 6.89 9.84
CA THR A 15 4.58 5.81 10.78
C THR A 15 3.65 4.63 10.53
N GLN A 16 4.04 3.47 11.07
CA GLN A 16 3.16 2.29 11.02
C GLN A 16 1.84 2.58 11.73
N SER A 17 1.91 3.33 12.82
CA SER A 17 0.70 3.71 13.56
C SER A 17 -0.27 4.50 12.70
N GLU A 18 0.26 5.47 11.95
CA GLU A 18 -0.59 6.30 11.07
C GLU A 18 -1.25 5.49 9.98
N ILE A 19 -0.47 4.60 9.34
CA ILE A 19 -1.01 3.79 8.26
C ILE A 19 -2.01 2.77 8.79
N SER A 20 -1.73 2.14 9.94
CA SER A 20 -2.66 1.17 10.49
C SER A 20 -4.00 1.82 10.83
N LYS A 21 -3.98 3.06 11.33
CA LYS A 21 -5.23 3.80 11.58
C LYS A 21 -5.97 4.08 10.28
N LEU A 22 -5.25 4.50 9.25
CA LEU A 22 -5.84 4.74 7.94
C LEU A 22 -6.54 3.50 7.40
N LEU A 23 -5.94 2.34 7.61
CA LEU A 23 -6.47 1.08 7.13
C LEU A 23 -7.46 0.44 8.11
N ASN A 24 -7.62 1.03 9.29
CA ASN A 24 -8.50 0.51 10.34
C ASN A 24 -8.13 -0.91 10.76
N ILE A 25 -6.83 -1.15 10.94
CA ILE A 25 -6.29 -2.42 11.39
C ILE A 25 -5.31 -2.16 12.53
N SER A 26 -4.89 -3.22 13.22
CA SER A 26 -3.89 -3.09 14.26
C SER A 26 -2.52 -2.79 13.67
N GLN A 27 -1.68 -2.13 14.45
CA GLN A 27 -0.31 -1.86 14.03
C GLN A 27 0.47 -3.17 13.85
N VAL A 28 0.18 -4.17 14.68
CA VAL A 28 0.82 -5.48 14.57
C VAL A 28 0.49 -6.13 13.23
N ALA A 29 -0.79 -6.09 12.83
CA ALA A 29 -1.21 -6.65 11.55
C ALA A 29 -0.50 -5.94 10.39
N TYR A 30 -0.47 -4.62 10.43
CA TYR A 30 0.20 -3.85 9.39
C TYR A 30 1.69 -4.21 9.31
N SER A 31 2.33 -4.35 10.48
CA SER A 31 3.75 -4.71 10.54
C SER A 31 4.03 -6.04 9.83
N TYR A 32 3.15 -7.02 10.00
CA TYR A 32 3.30 -8.30 9.31
C TYR A 32 3.25 -8.14 7.80
N TYR A 33 2.41 -7.23 7.30
CA TYR A 33 2.34 -6.97 5.86
C TYR A 33 3.64 -6.33 5.36
N GLU A 34 4.19 -5.37 6.09
CA GLU A 34 5.47 -4.74 5.71
C GLU A 34 6.62 -5.74 5.69
N LEU A 35 6.62 -6.67 6.63
CA LEU A 35 7.69 -7.67 6.75
C LEU A 35 7.48 -8.86 5.82
N ASN A 36 6.43 -8.85 5.03
CA ASN A 36 6.08 -9.95 4.11
C ASN A 36 5.82 -11.26 4.85
N LYS A 37 5.44 -11.19 6.12
CA LYS A 37 5.07 -12.37 6.90
C LYS A 37 3.64 -12.80 6.63
N ARG A 38 2.83 -11.91 6.09
CA ARG A 38 1.45 -12.18 5.66
C ARG A 38 1.17 -11.41 4.39
N ASN A 39 0.34 -11.97 3.54
CA ASN A 39 -0.11 -11.29 2.34
C ASN A 39 -1.18 -10.26 2.70
N ILE A 40 -0.98 -9.03 2.23
CA ILE A 40 -1.96 -7.98 2.48
C ILE A 40 -3.19 -8.21 1.61
N PRO A 41 -4.40 -8.11 2.18
CA PRO A 41 -5.63 -8.27 1.39
C PRO A 41 -5.75 -7.22 0.28
N LEU A 42 -6.42 -7.60 -0.79
CA LEU A 42 -6.61 -6.71 -1.94
C LEU A 42 -7.31 -5.42 -1.54
N GLU A 43 -8.29 -5.48 -0.64
CA GLU A 43 -8.99 -4.31 -0.18
C GLU A 43 -8.05 -3.27 0.43
N LEU A 44 -7.09 -3.74 1.23
CA LEU A 44 -6.13 -2.84 1.87
C LEU A 44 -5.12 -2.31 0.87
N LEU A 45 -4.72 -3.13 -0.11
CA LEU A 45 -3.86 -2.67 -1.20
C LEU A 45 -4.56 -1.56 -1.99
N SER A 46 -5.85 -1.73 -2.24
CA SER A 46 -6.62 -0.74 -2.97
C SER A 46 -6.67 0.59 -2.21
N LYS A 47 -6.88 0.54 -0.90
CA LYS A 47 -6.87 1.74 -0.08
C LYS A 47 -5.52 2.44 -0.10
N LEU A 48 -4.45 1.68 -0.01
CA LEU A 48 -3.10 2.26 -0.05
C LEU A 48 -2.78 2.85 -1.42
N ALA A 49 -3.21 2.18 -2.50
CA ALA A 49 -3.00 2.71 -3.83
C ALA A 49 -3.72 4.06 -3.98
N ASP A 50 -4.94 4.16 -3.49
CA ASP A 50 -5.68 5.43 -3.52
C ASP A 50 -4.99 6.50 -2.67
N TYR A 51 -4.57 6.13 -1.49
CA TYR A 51 -3.93 7.06 -0.56
C TYR A 51 -2.62 7.61 -1.13
N TYR A 52 -1.80 6.75 -1.70
CA TYR A 52 -0.52 7.14 -2.27
C TYR A 52 -0.63 7.64 -3.71
N ASN A 53 -1.84 7.67 -4.25
CA ASN A 53 -2.11 8.10 -5.63
C ASN A 53 -1.28 7.29 -6.63
N THR A 54 -1.39 5.98 -6.54
CA THR A 54 -0.68 5.05 -7.41
C THR A 54 -1.59 3.86 -7.73
N SER A 55 -1.04 2.83 -8.35
CA SER A 55 -1.79 1.63 -8.71
C SER A 55 -1.42 0.46 -7.81
N ILE A 56 -2.32 -0.51 -7.70
CA ILE A 56 -2.00 -1.76 -7.01
C ILE A 56 -0.82 -2.45 -7.69
N ASP A 57 -0.76 -2.41 -9.03
CA ASP A 57 0.35 -3.00 -9.78
C ASP A 57 1.69 -2.43 -9.34
N TYR A 58 1.76 -1.11 -9.10
CA TYR A 58 2.98 -0.51 -8.60
C TYR A 58 3.32 -1.04 -7.21
N LEU A 59 2.32 -1.17 -6.35
CA LEU A 59 2.53 -1.63 -4.98
C LEU A 59 3.09 -3.05 -4.92
N VAL A 60 2.76 -3.90 -5.88
CA VAL A 60 3.19 -5.30 -5.87
C VAL A 60 4.28 -5.59 -6.90
N TYR A 61 4.98 -4.58 -7.38
CA TYR A 61 6.12 -4.71 -8.31
C TYR A 61 5.75 -5.25 -9.68
N ARG A 62 4.51 -5.05 -10.12
CA ARG A 62 4.13 -5.44 -11.48
C ARG A 62 4.42 -4.36 -12.50
N THR A 63 4.68 -3.15 -12.04
CA THR A 63 5.09 -2.03 -12.89
C THR A 63 6.01 -1.11 -12.10
N ASP A 64 6.85 -0.37 -12.80
CA ASP A 64 7.69 0.66 -12.18
C ASP A 64 7.09 2.04 -12.31
N GLU A 65 5.92 2.14 -12.94
CA GLU A 65 5.24 3.42 -13.12
C GLU A 65 4.42 3.75 -11.89
N ILE A 66 4.83 4.79 -11.16
CA ILE A 66 4.15 5.18 -9.92
C ILE A 66 2.81 5.85 -10.18
N LYS A 67 2.65 6.50 -11.33
CA LYS A 67 1.38 7.17 -11.63
C LYS A 67 0.25 6.17 -11.76
N PRO A 68 -0.93 6.47 -11.21
CA PRO A 68 -2.04 5.55 -11.34
C PRO A 68 -2.49 5.47 -12.79
N TYR A 69 -3.13 4.36 -13.14
CA TYR A 69 -3.70 4.22 -14.45
C TYR A 69 -4.77 5.27 -14.66
N SER A 70 -4.89 5.76 -15.90
CA SER A 70 -5.94 6.70 -16.23
C SER A 70 -7.29 6.05 -15.98
N LYS A 71 -8.17 6.79 -15.29
CA LYS A 71 -9.53 6.31 -15.07
C LYS A 71 -10.34 6.57 -16.32
N THR A 72 -10.89 5.50 -16.85
CA THR A 72 -11.72 5.61 -18.04
C THR A 72 -13.14 5.99 -17.66
N LYS A 73 -13.67 6.97 -18.34
CA LYS A 73 -15.07 7.32 -18.14
C LYS A 73 -15.95 6.29 -18.82
N LYS A 74 -16.94 5.89 -18.11
CA LYS A 74 -17.91 4.93 -18.65
C LYS A 74 -19.13 5.64 -19.16
#